data_47d54d8624f342a916a477120d632fd7
#
_entry.id   47d54d8624f342a916a477120d632fd7
#
_cell.length_a   1.000
_cell.length_b   1.000
_cell.length_c   1.000
_cell.angle_alpha   90.00
_cell.angle_beta   90.00
_cell.angle_gamma   90.00
#
_symmetry.space_group_name_H-M   'P 1'
#
loop_
_entity.id
_entity.type
_entity.pdbx_description
1 polymer ?
#
loop_
_entity_poly.entity_id
_entity_poly.type
_entity_poly.pdbx_seq_one_letter_code
_entity_poly.pdbx_strand_id
1 'polypeptide(L)'
;NVLGDDKMNFIILDNKKSLESTDGNLSSRGSAIRGMLIFAKKFTCILDENLKIDSTILSKLENNKDSKTCIFGFTWVIHKILTENKNNEILKNFLSHLSQSSILHIGGWKKLADLSIDKKQFNSECSNFFNTDTDKVIDLYGMTEQLGIVYPDCEYGYKHVPVFSEILIRNTHSLEVQNDGETGFIQVISPIPNSYPGISLLTDDLGEILGRDNCPCGRKGTYFIFKKRSEMADPKGCGDTIDI
;
A
#
# COMPACT_ATOMS: atom_id res chain seq x y z
N ASN A 1 9.93 3.08 -12.11
CA ASN A 1 8.76 3.88 -11.82
C ASN A 1 7.48 3.04 -11.94
N VAL A 2 6.76 2.85 -10.81
CA VAL A 2 5.61 1.92 -10.73
C VAL A 2 4.37 2.50 -11.41
N LEU A 3 4.18 3.82 -11.33
CA LEU A 3 3.00 4.51 -11.86
C LEU A 3 3.27 5.28 -13.16
N GLY A 4 4.51 5.38 -13.60
CA GLY A 4 4.93 6.30 -14.66
C GLY A 4 5.20 7.70 -14.14
N ASP A 5 5.45 8.66 -15.04
CA ASP A 5 5.85 10.02 -14.68
C ASP A 5 4.67 11.00 -14.65
N ASP A 6 3.53 10.61 -15.21
CA ASP A 6 2.33 11.44 -15.27
C ASP A 6 1.50 11.34 -14.00
N LYS A 7 0.90 12.47 -13.60
CA LYS A 7 -0.12 12.46 -12.55
C LYS A 7 -1.37 11.73 -13.01
N MET A 8 -1.93 10.91 -12.13
CA MET A 8 -3.10 10.07 -12.38
C MET A 8 -4.34 10.60 -11.66
N ASN A 9 -5.50 10.11 -12.06
CA ASN A 9 -6.71 10.27 -11.26
C ASN A 9 -6.73 9.23 -10.15
N PHE A 10 -6.97 9.66 -8.91
CA PHE A 10 -7.00 8.76 -7.76
C PHE A 10 -8.43 8.52 -7.28
N ILE A 11 -8.80 7.26 -7.15
CA ILE A 11 -9.96 6.79 -6.42
C ILE A 11 -9.47 6.26 -5.08
N ILE A 12 -9.85 6.94 -4.01
CA ILE A 12 -9.44 6.59 -2.66
C ILE A 12 -10.53 5.73 -2.02
N LEU A 13 -10.16 4.51 -1.65
CA LEU A 13 -11.03 3.60 -0.89
C LEU A 13 -10.97 3.96 0.60
N ASP A 14 -11.49 5.12 0.90
CA ASP A 14 -11.63 5.67 2.25
C ASP A 14 -12.69 6.79 2.24
N ASN A 15 -13.07 7.28 3.42
CA ASN A 15 -13.95 8.43 3.56
C ASN A 15 -13.15 9.74 3.55
N LYS A 16 -13.82 10.84 3.18
CA LYS A 16 -13.17 12.15 3.09
C LYS A 16 -12.68 12.67 4.45
N LYS A 17 -13.35 12.35 5.53
CA LYS A 17 -12.99 12.80 6.89
C LYS A 17 -11.64 12.23 7.33
N SER A 18 -11.22 11.09 6.80
CA SER A 18 -9.88 10.53 7.07
C SER A 18 -8.75 11.47 6.67
N LEU A 19 -9.01 12.38 5.73
CA LEU A 19 -8.05 13.40 5.28
C LEU A 19 -8.11 14.69 6.09
N GLU A 20 -9.09 14.82 6.98
CA GLU A 20 -9.23 16.00 7.83
C GLU A 20 -8.40 15.81 9.10
N SER A 21 -7.71 16.85 9.52
CA SER A 21 -7.00 16.83 10.80
C SER A 21 -7.95 17.23 11.92
N THR A 22 -7.95 16.48 13.01
CA THR A 22 -8.63 16.86 14.25
C THR A 22 -7.59 17.44 15.18
N ASP A 23 -7.83 18.66 15.66
CA ASP A 23 -6.91 19.37 16.57
C ASP A 23 -5.45 19.47 16.07
N GLY A 24 -5.27 19.62 14.74
CA GLY A 24 -3.97 19.69 14.12
C GLY A 24 -3.28 18.34 13.90
N ASN A 25 -3.88 17.24 14.37
CA ASN A 25 -3.35 15.89 14.20
C ASN A 25 -4.06 15.15 13.07
N LEU A 26 -3.28 14.58 12.16
CA LEU A 26 -3.77 13.70 11.11
C LEU A 26 -3.57 12.24 11.54
N SER A 27 -4.57 11.40 11.32
CA SER A 27 -4.41 9.97 11.58
C SER A 27 -3.30 9.37 10.71
N SER A 28 -2.67 8.29 11.15
CA SER A 28 -1.67 7.57 10.34
C SER A 28 -2.25 7.12 8.99
N ARG A 29 -3.54 6.75 8.95
CA ARG A 29 -4.26 6.42 7.72
C ARG A 29 -4.40 7.63 6.81
N GLY A 30 -4.84 8.76 7.34
CA GLY A 30 -4.93 10.02 6.60
C GLY A 30 -3.58 10.51 6.10
N SER A 31 -2.51 10.34 6.89
CA SER A 31 -1.15 10.67 6.50
C SER A 31 -0.67 9.83 5.32
N ALA A 32 -0.92 8.52 5.32
CA ALA A 32 -0.55 7.65 4.22
C ALA A 32 -1.31 8.02 2.93
N ILE A 33 -2.62 8.30 3.03
CA ILE A 33 -3.41 8.75 1.88
C ILE A 33 -2.88 10.08 1.36
N ARG A 34 -2.67 11.08 2.21
CA ARG A 34 -2.13 12.40 1.79
C ARG A 34 -0.76 12.28 1.13
N GLY A 35 0.10 11.39 1.62
CA GLY A 35 1.39 11.10 0.99
C GLY A 35 1.24 10.63 -0.46
N MET A 36 0.24 9.81 -0.75
CA MET A 36 -0.02 9.33 -2.10
C MET A 36 -0.66 10.39 -3.02
N LEU A 37 -1.36 11.37 -2.46
CA LEU A 37 -2.01 12.43 -3.26
C LEU A 37 -1.03 13.37 -3.97
N ILE A 38 0.26 13.35 -3.65
CA ILE A 38 1.29 14.10 -4.41
C ILE A 38 1.37 13.63 -5.87
N PHE A 39 1.00 12.38 -6.13
CA PHE A 39 0.95 11.78 -7.47
C PHE A 39 -0.40 12.00 -8.17
N ALA A 40 -1.37 12.58 -7.48
CA ALA A 40 -2.72 12.75 -8.01
C ALA A 40 -2.85 14.02 -8.86
N LYS A 41 -3.50 13.88 -10.03
CA LYS A 41 -4.05 15.02 -10.80
C LYS A 41 -5.33 15.52 -10.14
N LYS A 42 -6.22 14.60 -9.82
CA LYS A 42 -7.42 14.77 -9.01
C LYS A 42 -7.65 13.52 -8.17
N PHE A 43 -8.41 13.64 -7.10
CA PHE A 43 -8.79 12.48 -6.29
C PHE A 43 -10.23 12.56 -5.82
N THR A 44 -10.80 11.40 -5.53
CA THR A 44 -12.12 11.27 -4.95
C THR A 44 -12.13 10.12 -3.94
N CYS A 45 -12.55 10.39 -2.71
CA CYS A 45 -12.86 9.35 -1.73
C CYS A 45 -14.26 8.84 -2.02
N ILE A 46 -14.42 7.52 -2.11
CA ILE A 46 -15.70 6.91 -2.52
C ILE A 46 -16.40 6.12 -1.42
N LEU A 47 -15.90 6.16 -0.19
CA LEU A 47 -16.53 5.51 0.95
C LEU A 47 -17.18 6.54 1.89
N ASP A 48 -18.25 6.13 2.53
CA ASP A 48 -18.86 6.81 3.66
C ASP A 48 -18.07 6.59 4.97
N GLU A 49 -18.57 7.11 6.08
CA GLU A 49 -17.93 7.00 7.40
C GLU A 49 -17.91 5.55 7.94
N ASN A 50 -18.78 4.68 7.44
CA ASN A 50 -18.84 3.27 7.78
C ASN A 50 -18.00 2.40 6.82
N LEU A 51 -17.19 3.03 5.98
CA LEU A 51 -16.39 2.39 4.93
C LEU A 51 -17.25 1.56 3.95
N LYS A 52 -18.45 2.03 3.65
CA LYS A 52 -19.31 1.49 2.58
C LYS A 52 -19.25 2.39 1.35
N ILE A 53 -19.48 1.81 0.18
CA ILE A 53 -19.51 2.56 -1.08
C ILE A 53 -20.61 3.62 -1.03
N ASP A 54 -20.25 4.88 -1.24
CA ASP A 54 -21.21 5.99 -1.40
C ASP A 54 -21.67 6.06 -2.86
N SER A 55 -22.86 5.54 -3.11
CA SER A 55 -23.45 5.51 -4.45
C SER A 55 -23.71 6.91 -5.02
N THR A 56 -23.91 7.92 -4.17
CA THR A 56 -24.10 9.31 -4.60
C THR A 56 -22.81 9.90 -5.15
N ILE A 57 -21.69 9.58 -4.52
CA ILE A 57 -20.37 10.01 -5.02
C ILE A 57 -20.05 9.23 -6.30
N LEU A 58 -20.28 7.92 -6.31
CA LEU A 58 -20.01 7.07 -7.44
C LEU A 58 -20.75 7.52 -8.70
N SER A 59 -22.02 7.90 -8.57
CA SER A 59 -22.85 8.38 -9.70
C SER A 59 -22.39 9.72 -10.28
N LYS A 60 -21.67 10.54 -9.50
CA LYS A 60 -21.13 11.84 -9.94
C LYS A 60 -19.72 11.74 -10.54
N LEU A 61 -19.06 10.59 -10.39
CA LEU A 61 -17.75 10.40 -10.99
C LEU A 61 -17.87 10.30 -12.51
N GLU A 62 -17.31 11.27 -13.21
CA GLU A 62 -17.19 11.22 -14.65
C GLU A 62 -16.24 10.09 -15.04
N ASN A 63 -16.74 9.15 -15.83
CA ASN A 63 -15.96 8.08 -16.42
C ASN A 63 -15.11 8.64 -17.57
N ASN A 64 -13.93 9.12 -17.23
CA ASN A 64 -12.97 9.58 -18.23
C ASN A 64 -12.15 8.37 -18.70
N LYS A 65 -12.67 7.69 -19.75
CA LYS A 65 -12.08 6.45 -20.31
C LYS A 65 -10.62 6.58 -20.74
N ASP A 66 -10.18 7.80 -21.01
CA ASP A 66 -8.84 8.07 -21.56
C ASP A 66 -7.81 8.41 -20.48
N SER A 67 -8.21 8.47 -19.22
CA SER A 67 -7.29 8.84 -18.14
C SER A 67 -6.86 7.64 -17.30
N LYS A 68 -5.54 7.49 -17.13
CA LYS A 68 -4.96 6.54 -16.17
C LYS A 68 -5.56 6.77 -14.79
N THR A 69 -6.05 5.71 -14.18
CA THR A 69 -6.67 5.76 -12.84
C THR A 69 -5.87 4.90 -11.86
N CYS A 70 -5.63 5.44 -10.68
CA CYS A 70 -5.07 4.72 -9.56
C CYS A 70 -6.13 4.54 -8.48
N ILE A 71 -6.41 3.31 -8.11
CA ILE A 71 -7.26 2.97 -6.96
C ILE A 71 -6.32 2.76 -5.78
N PHE A 72 -6.48 3.52 -4.71
CA PHE A 72 -5.65 3.44 -3.52
C PHE A 72 -6.47 3.15 -2.28
N GLY A 73 -6.00 2.20 -1.46
CA GLY A 73 -6.63 1.87 -0.20
C GLY A 73 -5.78 1.00 0.72
N PHE A 74 -6.26 0.78 1.93
CA PHE A 74 -5.63 -0.19 2.85
C PHE A 74 -6.06 -1.61 2.48
N THR A 75 -5.14 -2.56 2.59
CA THR A 75 -5.36 -3.97 2.22
C THR A 75 -6.67 -4.53 2.77
N TRP A 76 -6.91 -4.35 4.08
CA TRP A 76 -8.13 -4.83 4.72
C TRP A 76 -9.41 -4.10 4.28
N VAL A 77 -9.33 -2.79 3.95
CA VAL A 77 -10.47 -2.03 3.41
C VAL A 77 -10.83 -2.54 2.03
N ILE A 78 -9.83 -2.77 1.18
CA ILE A 78 -10.05 -3.35 -0.15
C ILE A 78 -10.72 -4.72 0.00
N HIS A 79 -10.22 -5.59 0.86
CA HIS A 79 -10.81 -6.90 1.09
C HIS A 79 -12.27 -6.81 1.57
N LYS A 80 -12.57 -5.88 2.49
CA LYS A 80 -13.95 -5.61 2.91
C LYS A 80 -14.84 -5.23 1.72
N ILE A 81 -14.37 -4.29 0.88
CA ILE A 81 -15.11 -3.85 -0.32
C ILE A 81 -15.35 -5.02 -1.26
N LEU A 82 -14.33 -5.84 -1.55
CA LEU A 82 -14.46 -7.04 -2.38
C LEU A 82 -15.53 -7.99 -1.83
N THR A 83 -15.53 -8.23 -0.53
CA THR A 83 -16.43 -9.19 0.12
C THR A 83 -17.88 -8.69 0.16
N GLU A 84 -18.08 -7.43 0.52
CA GLU A 84 -19.42 -6.85 0.70
C GLU A 84 -20.09 -6.44 -0.62
N ASN A 85 -19.33 -6.24 -1.70
CA ASN A 85 -19.85 -5.69 -2.95
C ASN A 85 -19.80 -6.67 -4.14
N LYS A 86 -19.69 -7.97 -3.90
CA LYS A 86 -19.65 -9.00 -4.97
C LYS A 86 -20.79 -8.86 -6.00
N ASN A 87 -21.97 -8.44 -5.56
CA ASN A 87 -23.18 -8.31 -6.37
C ASN A 87 -23.62 -6.84 -6.60
N ASN A 88 -22.72 -5.88 -6.36
CA ASN A 88 -23.04 -4.46 -6.56
C ASN A 88 -22.88 -4.08 -8.03
N GLU A 89 -23.97 -4.16 -8.80
CA GLU A 89 -23.98 -3.90 -10.25
C GLU A 89 -23.62 -2.45 -10.58
N ILE A 90 -23.97 -1.47 -9.73
CA ILE A 90 -23.62 -0.05 -9.94
C ILE A 90 -22.10 0.10 -9.89
N LEU A 91 -21.47 -0.49 -8.87
CA LEU A 91 -20.02 -0.45 -8.72
C LEU A 91 -19.31 -1.20 -9.85
N LYS A 92 -19.78 -2.39 -10.21
CA LYS A 92 -19.23 -3.17 -11.33
C LYS A 92 -19.31 -2.40 -12.65
N ASN A 93 -20.45 -1.80 -12.92
CA ASN A 93 -20.62 -0.98 -14.12
C ASN A 93 -19.66 0.23 -14.11
N PHE A 94 -19.49 0.90 -12.99
CA PHE A 94 -18.53 1.99 -12.86
C PHE A 94 -17.10 1.49 -13.13
N LEU A 95 -16.68 0.39 -12.49
CA LEU A 95 -15.34 -0.18 -12.61
C LEU A 95 -15.04 -0.67 -14.04
N SER A 96 -16.03 -1.23 -14.74
CA SER A 96 -15.87 -1.69 -16.14
C SER A 96 -15.54 -0.57 -17.12
N HIS A 97 -15.79 0.68 -16.75
CA HIS A 97 -15.47 1.85 -17.53
C HIS A 97 -14.10 2.47 -17.19
N LEU A 98 -13.42 1.95 -16.15
CA LEU A 98 -12.08 2.39 -15.82
C LEU A 98 -11.08 1.64 -16.70
N SER A 99 -10.53 2.33 -17.71
CA SER A 99 -9.42 1.79 -18.50
C SER A 99 -8.08 2.04 -17.80
N GLN A 100 -7.13 1.11 -17.96
CA GLN A 100 -5.75 1.27 -17.46
C GLN A 100 -5.67 1.61 -15.96
N SER A 101 -6.49 0.96 -15.13
CA SER A 101 -6.43 1.16 -13.69
C SER A 101 -5.28 0.36 -13.06
N SER A 102 -4.61 0.98 -12.09
CA SER A 102 -3.69 0.31 -11.18
C SER A 102 -4.27 0.35 -9.77
N ILE A 103 -4.03 -0.68 -8.99
CA ILE A 103 -4.44 -0.76 -7.60
C ILE A 103 -3.20 -0.68 -6.75
N LEU A 104 -3.12 0.33 -5.90
CA LEU A 104 -2.09 0.44 -4.89
C LEU A 104 -2.71 0.17 -3.52
N HIS A 105 -2.12 -0.74 -2.77
CA HIS A 105 -2.56 -0.98 -1.41
C HIS A 105 -1.38 -0.98 -0.43
N ILE A 106 -1.67 -0.63 0.81
CA ILE A 106 -0.69 -0.55 1.88
C ILE A 106 -1.29 -1.10 3.19
N GLY A 107 -0.40 -1.51 4.08
CA GLY A 107 -0.78 -2.07 5.38
C GLY A 107 -1.22 -3.52 5.29
N GLY A 108 -1.03 -4.24 6.40
CA GLY A 108 -1.39 -5.66 6.48
C GLY A 108 -2.82 -5.88 6.93
N TRP A 109 -3.11 -7.14 7.28
CA TRP A 109 -4.41 -7.60 7.76
C TRP A 109 -4.71 -7.23 9.22
N LYS A 110 -3.68 -6.93 10.01
CA LYS A 110 -3.74 -6.44 11.41
C LYS A 110 -4.71 -7.26 12.29
N LYS A 111 -5.71 -6.61 12.87
CA LYS A 111 -6.77 -7.26 13.65
C LYS A 111 -7.61 -8.26 12.85
N LEU A 112 -7.54 -8.22 11.52
CA LEU A 112 -8.22 -9.16 10.62
C LEU A 112 -7.28 -10.27 10.13
N ALA A 113 -6.21 -10.59 10.86
CA ALA A 113 -5.26 -11.64 10.47
C ALA A 113 -5.93 -12.99 10.23
N ASP A 114 -6.97 -13.32 11.00
CA ASP A 114 -7.75 -14.56 10.84
C ASP A 114 -8.55 -14.60 9.52
N LEU A 115 -8.80 -13.45 8.90
CA LEU A 115 -9.46 -13.33 7.60
C LEU A 115 -8.46 -13.18 6.45
N SER A 116 -7.16 -13.23 6.76
CA SER A 116 -6.13 -13.04 5.76
C SER A 116 -6.16 -14.16 4.72
N ILE A 117 -6.09 -13.76 3.47
CA ILE A 117 -5.88 -14.63 2.33
C ILE A 117 -4.46 -14.47 1.82
N ASP A 118 -3.95 -15.44 1.10
CA ASP A 118 -2.62 -15.31 0.53
C ASP A 118 -2.58 -14.21 -0.55
N LYS A 119 -1.38 -13.68 -0.79
CA LYS A 119 -1.17 -12.54 -1.69
C LYS A 119 -1.64 -12.81 -3.12
N LYS A 120 -1.44 -14.04 -3.63
CA LYS A 120 -1.85 -14.38 -5.01
C LYS A 120 -3.35 -14.40 -5.12
N GLN A 121 -4.03 -14.97 -4.12
CA GLN A 121 -5.48 -14.96 -4.05
C GLN A 121 -6.01 -13.53 -3.96
N PHE A 122 -5.46 -12.69 -3.08
CA PHE A 122 -5.86 -11.29 -2.95
C PHE A 122 -5.68 -10.53 -4.27
N ASN A 123 -4.53 -10.66 -4.92
CA ASN A 123 -4.28 -10.00 -6.21
C ASN A 123 -5.25 -10.48 -7.30
N SER A 124 -5.57 -11.77 -7.34
CA SER A 124 -6.54 -12.33 -8.27
C SER A 124 -7.96 -11.81 -8.01
N GLU A 125 -8.38 -11.75 -6.75
CA GLU A 125 -9.70 -11.20 -6.38
C GLU A 125 -9.79 -9.71 -6.73
N CYS A 126 -8.75 -8.92 -6.44
CA CYS A 126 -8.65 -7.51 -6.84
C CYS A 126 -8.71 -7.34 -8.36
N SER A 127 -7.89 -8.09 -9.09
CA SER A 127 -7.83 -8.06 -10.55
C SER A 127 -9.20 -8.30 -11.18
N ASN A 128 -9.89 -9.35 -10.73
CA ASN A 128 -11.22 -9.70 -11.22
C ASN A 128 -12.27 -8.64 -10.87
N PHE A 129 -12.25 -8.14 -9.64
CA PHE A 129 -13.26 -7.19 -9.18
C PHE A 129 -13.10 -5.80 -9.80
N PHE A 130 -11.87 -5.30 -9.88
CA PHE A 130 -11.55 -3.98 -10.41
C PHE A 130 -11.28 -3.97 -11.93
N ASN A 131 -11.44 -5.11 -12.60
CA ASN A 131 -11.23 -5.26 -14.04
C ASN A 131 -9.84 -4.73 -14.49
N THR A 132 -8.79 -5.24 -13.85
CA THR A 132 -7.39 -4.89 -14.14
C THR A 132 -6.51 -6.15 -14.16
N ASP A 133 -5.27 -6.03 -14.60
CA ASP A 133 -4.32 -7.14 -14.59
C ASP A 133 -3.75 -7.37 -13.17
N THR A 134 -3.37 -8.59 -12.86
CA THR A 134 -2.80 -8.94 -11.54
C THR A 134 -1.48 -8.25 -11.25
N ASP A 135 -0.69 -7.94 -12.27
CA ASP A 135 0.57 -7.17 -12.15
C ASP A 135 0.36 -5.68 -11.87
N LYS A 136 -0.89 -5.20 -12.03
CA LYS A 136 -1.32 -3.85 -11.66
C LYS A 136 -1.82 -3.74 -10.22
N VAL A 137 -1.90 -4.86 -9.49
CA VAL A 137 -2.21 -4.89 -8.06
C VAL A 137 -0.90 -4.88 -7.29
N ILE A 138 -0.56 -3.72 -6.75
CA ILE A 138 0.77 -3.42 -6.22
C ILE A 138 0.68 -3.18 -4.72
N ASP A 139 1.30 -4.06 -3.96
CA ASP A 139 1.44 -3.92 -2.52
C ASP A 139 2.61 -3.00 -2.18
N LEU A 140 2.34 -2.01 -1.33
CA LEU A 140 3.32 -1.06 -0.85
C LEU A 140 3.75 -1.41 0.58
N TYR A 141 5.03 -1.55 0.80
CA TYR A 141 5.59 -1.56 2.14
C TYR A 141 6.04 -0.14 2.50
N GLY A 142 5.68 0.32 3.67
CA GLY A 142 6.03 1.65 4.17
C GLY A 142 5.51 1.87 5.57
N MET A 143 5.98 2.93 6.22
CA MET A 143 5.67 3.23 7.60
C MET A 143 5.61 4.74 7.84
N THR A 144 4.86 5.14 8.85
CA THR A 144 4.73 6.56 9.24
C THR A 144 6.02 7.13 9.83
N GLU A 145 6.85 6.27 10.40
CA GLU A 145 8.16 6.59 10.94
C GLU A 145 9.19 6.94 9.87
N GLN A 146 8.90 6.64 8.60
CA GLN A 146 9.72 7.01 7.45
C GLN A 146 8.86 7.57 6.31
N LEU A 147 8.16 8.67 6.59
CA LEU A 147 7.26 9.32 5.64
C LEU A 147 7.96 9.71 4.33
N GLY A 148 7.23 9.56 3.23
CA GLY A 148 7.70 9.89 1.88
C GLY A 148 8.44 8.75 1.18
N ILE A 149 8.62 7.60 1.83
CA ILE A 149 9.28 6.44 1.27
C ILE A 149 8.32 5.26 1.29
N VAL A 150 8.19 4.61 0.14
CA VAL A 150 7.44 3.36 -0.02
C VAL A 150 8.25 2.39 -0.87
N TYR A 151 8.11 1.12 -0.58
CA TYR A 151 8.78 0.02 -1.25
C TYR A 151 7.72 -0.78 -2.01
N PRO A 152 7.52 -0.51 -3.30
CA PRO A 152 6.49 -1.18 -4.10
C PRO A 152 6.91 -2.56 -4.54
N ASP A 153 5.93 -3.43 -4.71
CA ASP A 153 6.14 -4.70 -5.39
C ASP A 153 6.44 -4.51 -6.87
N CYS A 154 7.14 -5.50 -7.42
CA CYS A 154 7.13 -5.77 -8.86
C CYS A 154 6.14 -6.90 -9.18
N GLU A 155 6.00 -7.24 -10.47
CA GLU A 155 5.15 -8.33 -10.97
C GLU A 155 5.50 -9.72 -10.38
N TYR A 156 6.70 -9.88 -9.85
CA TYR A 156 7.13 -11.09 -9.14
C TYR A 156 6.79 -11.05 -7.64
N GLY A 157 6.19 -9.95 -7.16
CA GLY A 157 5.83 -9.77 -5.76
C GLY A 157 6.99 -9.42 -4.84
N TYR A 158 8.11 -8.96 -5.40
CA TYR A 158 9.29 -8.52 -4.66
C TYR A 158 9.28 -7.01 -4.45
N LYS A 159 9.58 -6.57 -3.25
CA LYS A 159 9.68 -5.16 -2.88
C LYS A 159 10.98 -4.57 -3.40
N HIS A 160 10.89 -3.44 -4.10
CA HIS A 160 12.07 -2.74 -4.62
C HIS A 160 12.44 -1.54 -3.76
N VAL A 161 13.72 -1.42 -3.48
CA VAL A 161 14.29 -0.30 -2.71
C VAL A 161 14.47 0.90 -3.64
N PRO A 162 13.87 2.07 -3.31
CA PRO A 162 14.09 3.29 -4.09
C PRO A 162 15.55 3.75 -4.07
N VAL A 163 15.99 4.45 -5.11
CA VAL A 163 17.38 4.93 -5.28
C VAL A 163 17.88 5.85 -4.14
N PHE A 164 16.99 6.44 -3.38
CA PHE A 164 17.27 7.31 -2.23
C PHE A 164 17.07 6.60 -0.89
N SER A 165 17.05 5.28 -0.89
CA SER A 165 16.86 4.46 0.29
C SER A 165 17.74 3.23 0.24
N GLU A 166 17.97 2.60 1.40
CA GLU A 166 18.66 1.33 1.53
C GLU A 166 17.95 0.47 2.58
N ILE A 167 18.11 -0.85 2.46
CA ILE A 167 17.64 -1.82 3.43
C ILE A 167 18.79 -2.68 3.89
N LEU A 168 18.87 -2.90 5.19
CA LEU A 168 19.74 -3.91 5.81
C LEU A 168 18.86 -4.93 6.52
N ILE A 169 19.30 -6.18 6.51
CA ILE A 169 18.70 -7.22 7.34
C ILE A 169 19.59 -7.43 8.56
N ARG A 170 18.99 -7.33 9.75
CA ARG A 170 19.68 -7.47 11.02
C ARG A 170 19.35 -8.80 11.69
N ASN A 171 20.36 -9.48 12.18
CA ASN A 171 20.16 -10.68 13.00
C ASN A 171 19.25 -10.38 14.18
N THR A 172 18.27 -11.23 14.46
CA THR A 172 17.26 -11.00 15.49
C THR A 172 17.79 -11.01 16.93
N HIS A 173 19.02 -11.49 17.16
CA HIS A 173 19.66 -11.56 18.47
C HIS A 173 20.87 -10.63 18.57
N SER A 174 21.83 -10.73 17.64
CA SER A 174 23.06 -9.94 17.68
C SER A 174 22.90 -8.54 17.08
N LEU A 175 21.87 -8.30 16.27
CA LEU A 175 21.64 -7.10 15.47
C LEU A 175 22.76 -6.79 14.46
N GLU A 176 23.67 -7.72 14.22
CA GLU A 176 24.64 -7.62 13.16
C GLU A 176 23.99 -7.72 11.78
N VAL A 177 24.59 -7.09 10.77
CA VAL A 177 24.09 -7.18 9.40
C VAL A 177 24.23 -8.60 8.88
N GLN A 178 23.16 -9.13 8.33
CA GLN A 178 23.11 -10.46 7.72
C GLN A 178 23.42 -10.38 6.22
N ASN A 179 23.79 -11.53 5.66
CA ASN A 179 23.99 -11.69 4.23
C ASN A 179 22.65 -11.73 3.49
N ASP A 180 22.68 -11.47 2.18
CA ASP A 180 21.54 -11.68 1.30
C ASP A 180 21.08 -13.15 1.39
N GLY A 181 19.78 -13.40 1.44
CA GLY A 181 19.17 -14.71 1.62
C GLY A 181 18.93 -15.12 3.09
N GLU A 182 19.39 -14.35 4.05
CA GLU A 182 19.14 -14.59 5.47
C GLU A 182 17.96 -13.75 5.97
N THR A 183 17.13 -14.34 6.84
CA THR A 183 15.96 -13.67 7.43
C THR A 183 16.33 -12.95 8.72
N GLY A 184 15.90 -11.72 8.87
CA GLY A 184 16.11 -10.93 10.10
C GLY A 184 15.23 -9.69 10.13
N PHE A 185 15.46 -8.80 11.11
CA PHE A 185 14.77 -7.53 11.19
C PHE A 185 15.14 -6.63 10.03
N ILE A 186 14.13 -6.01 9.43
CA ILE A 186 14.32 -5.00 8.38
C ILE A 186 14.76 -3.69 9.04
N GLN A 187 15.93 -3.19 8.65
CA GLN A 187 16.35 -1.82 8.93
C GLN A 187 16.21 -1.00 7.66
N VAL A 188 15.45 0.07 7.71
CA VAL A 188 15.25 1.01 6.60
C VAL A 188 16.11 2.25 6.81
N ILE A 189 16.78 2.71 5.75
CA ILE A 189 17.70 3.86 5.80
C ILE A 189 17.37 4.78 4.63
N SER A 190 17.22 6.09 4.90
CA SER A 190 17.06 7.09 3.85
C SER A 190 17.41 8.51 4.37
N PRO A 191 18.03 9.36 3.55
CA PRO A 191 18.31 10.76 3.88
C PRO A 191 17.09 11.68 3.73
N ILE A 192 15.95 11.20 3.23
CA ILE A 192 14.77 12.04 2.95
C ILE A 192 14.10 12.58 4.21
N PRO A 193 13.82 11.76 5.27
CA PRO A 193 13.22 12.28 6.49
C PRO A 193 14.14 13.29 7.18
N ASN A 194 13.70 14.54 7.30
CA ASN A 194 14.47 15.61 7.93
C ASN A 194 13.69 16.38 9.03
N SER A 195 12.40 16.12 9.17
CA SER A 195 11.54 16.75 10.19
C SER A 195 11.60 16.05 11.54
N TYR A 196 12.09 14.81 11.57
CA TYR A 196 12.32 14.02 12.77
C TYR A 196 13.35 12.91 12.46
N PRO A 197 13.94 12.21 13.47
CA PRO A 197 15.06 11.28 13.26
C PRO A 197 14.62 9.95 12.63
N GLY A 198 14.06 9.99 11.40
CA GLY A 198 13.64 8.83 10.61
C GLY A 198 14.68 8.33 9.60
N ILE A 199 15.94 8.82 9.71
CA ILE A 199 16.99 8.51 8.74
C ILE A 199 17.36 7.03 8.74
N SER A 200 17.34 6.38 9.90
CA SER A 200 17.67 4.97 10.06
C SER A 200 16.77 4.38 11.14
N LEU A 201 15.93 3.44 10.75
CA LEU A 201 14.94 2.81 11.63
C LEU A 201 15.08 1.30 11.58
N LEU A 202 15.29 0.68 12.73
CA LEU A 202 15.13 -0.75 12.91
C LEU A 202 13.66 -1.04 13.19
N THR A 203 13.06 -1.87 12.36
CA THR A 203 11.65 -2.23 12.49
C THR A 203 11.46 -3.54 13.23
N ASP A 204 10.21 -3.81 13.66
CA ASP A 204 9.80 -5.12 14.17
C ASP A 204 9.40 -6.09 13.03
N ASP A 205 9.63 -5.71 11.78
CA ASP A 205 9.26 -6.51 10.62
C ASP A 205 10.41 -7.41 10.20
N LEU A 206 10.10 -8.67 9.90
CA LEU A 206 11.06 -9.65 9.42
C LEU A 206 11.01 -9.70 7.88
N GLY A 207 12.18 -9.74 7.29
CA GLY A 207 12.34 -9.81 5.84
C GLY A 207 13.65 -10.46 5.44
N GLU A 208 13.90 -10.45 4.13
CA GLU A 208 15.06 -11.05 3.52
C GLU A 208 15.40 -10.32 2.22
N ILE A 209 16.65 -9.91 2.04
CA ILE A 209 17.14 -9.41 0.76
C ILE A 209 17.34 -10.62 -0.16
N LEU A 210 16.67 -10.59 -1.33
CA LEU A 210 16.74 -11.67 -2.31
C LEU A 210 17.86 -11.45 -3.33
N GLY A 211 18.33 -10.23 -3.48
CA GLY A 211 19.41 -9.89 -4.39
C GLY A 211 19.50 -8.43 -4.73
N ARG A 212 20.47 -8.13 -5.62
CA ARG A 212 20.80 -6.78 -6.08
C ARG A 212 21.00 -6.81 -7.60
N ASP A 213 20.37 -5.90 -8.32
CA ASP A 213 20.48 -5.73 -9.78
C ASP A 213 20.07 -6.93 -10.67
N ASN A 214 19.60 -8.02 -10.08
CA ASN A 214 19.29 -9.29 -10.74
C ASN A 214 17.82 -9.72 -10.59
N CYS A 215 16.92 -8.80 -10.22
CA CYS A 215 15.50 -9.13 -10.15
C CYS A 215 14.98 -9.55 -11.53
N PRO A 216 14.16 -10.62 -11.62
CA PRO A 216 13.58 -11.06 -12.91
C PRO A 216 12.74 -10.00 -13.61
N CYS A 217 12.20 -9.00 -12.87
CA CYS A 217 11.46 -7.88 -13.47
C CYS A 217 12.34 -6.88 -14.23
N GLY A 218 13.66 -7.05 -14.21
CA GLY A 218 14.63 -6.18 -14.88
C GLY A 218 14.99 -4.90 -14.12
N ARG A 219 14.29 -4.55 -13.04
CA ARG A 219 14.63 -3.38 -12.21
C ARG A 219 15.94 -3.59 -11.50
N LYS A 220 16.73 -2.50 -11.44
CA LYS A 220 18.01 -2.47 -10.73
C LYS A 220 17.84 -2.08 -9.26
N GLY A 221 18.90 -2.26 -8.49
CA GLY A 221 18.94 -2.01 -7.06
C GLY A 221 18.58 -3.22 -6.21
N THR A 222 18.53 -2.99 -4.91
CA THR A 222 18.17 -4.00 -3.91
C THR A 222 16.69 -4.36 -4.00
N TYR A 223 16.37 -5.66 -3.88
CA TYR A 223 15.01 -6.12 -3.74
C TYR A 223 14.89 -7.18 -2.65
N PHE A 224 13.73 -7.18 -1.98
CA PHE A 224 13.53 -7.97 -0.77
C PHE A 224 12.08 -8.45 -0.65
N ILE A 225 11.85 -9.34 0.31
CA ILE A 225 10.50 -9.72 0.74
C ILE A 225 10.28 -9.34 2.21
N PHE A 226 9.09 -8.84 2.50
CA PHE A 226 8.54 -8.83 3.84
C PHE A 226 7.97 -10.21 4.14
N LYS A 227 8.34 -10.82 5.26
CA LYS A 227 7.86 -12.16 5.66
C LYS A 227 6.71 -12.08 6.65
N LYS A 228 6.95 -11.46 7.79
CA LYS A 228 5.97 -11.29 8.86
C LYS A 228 6.40 -10.21 9.83
N ARG A 229 5.51 -9.78 10.67
CA ARG A 229 5.85 -9.00 11.86
C ARG A 229 6.38 -9.92 12.95
N SER A 230 7.36 -9.45 13.73
CA SER A 230 7.87 -10.19 14.89
C SER A 230 6.77 -10.41 15.92
N GLU A 231 6.77 -11.55 16.59
CA GLU A 231 5.85 -11.86 17.68
C GLU A 231 6.05 -10.96 18.91
N MET A 232 7.22 -10.36 19.01
CA MET A 232 7.57 -9.39 20.07
C MET A 232 7.04 -7.97 19.78
N ALA A 233 6.52 -7.74 18.56
CA ALA A 233 6.03 -6.44 18.15
C ALA A 233 4.68 -6.11 18.80
N ASP A 234 4.52 -4.85 19.24
CA ASP A 234 3.21 -4.35 19.68
C ASP A 234 2.18 -4.53 18.53
N PRO A 235 1.01 -5.14 18.76
CA PRO A 235 -0.02 -5.36 17.74
C PRO A 235 -0.59 -4.07 17.13
N LYS A 236 -0.25 -2.89 17.67
CA LYS A 236 -0.71 -1.60 17.15
C LYS A 236 -0.08 -1.25 15.80
N GLY A 237 -0.90 -0.88 14.84
CA GLY A 237 -0.47 -0.42 13.52
C GLY A 237 -1.29 0.77 13.02
N CYS A 238 -0.82 1.44 11.95
CA CYS A 238 -1.36 2.68 11.41
C CYS A 238 -2.86 2.68 11.02
N GLY A 239 -3.57 1.58 11.13
CA GLY A 239 -5.01 1.49 10.84
C GLY A 239 -5.90 1.26 12.06
N ASP A 240 -5.34 1.26 13.28
CA ASP A 240 -6.05 0.87 14.52
C ASP A 240 -6.98 1.97 15.10
N THR A 241 -7.22 3.03 14.37
CA THR A 241 -8.13 4.13 14.77
C THR A 241 -9.59 3.88 14.42
N ILE A 242 -9.95 2.67 13.99
CA ILE A 242 -11.33 2.28 13.77
C ILE A 242 -11.70 1.21 14.79
N ASP A 243 -12.59 1.52 15.71
CA ASP A 243 -13.33 0.53 16.47
C ASP A 243 -14.26 -0.17 15.48
N ILE A 244 -13.99 -1.46 15.26
CA ILE A 244 -14.80 -2.34 14.42
C ILE A 244 -15.87 -2.96 15.29
#